data_0bd2e59750a60452542aff79a9aae64b
#
_entry.id   0bd2e59750a60452542aff79a9aae64b
#
_cell.length_a   1.000
_cell.length_b   1.000
_cell.length_c   1.000
_cell.angle_alpha   90.00
_cell.angle_beta   90.00
_cell.angle_gamma   90.00
#
_symmetry.space_group_name_H-M   'P 1'
#
loop_
_entity.id
_entity.type
_entity.pdbx_description
1 polymer ?
#
loop_
_entity_poly.entity_id
_entity_poly.type
_entity_poly.pdbx_seq_one_letter_code
_entity_poly.pdbx_strand_id
1 'polypeptide(L)'
;QGPHAGLHTLYVSPLKALAADIKRNLRGPAEEMGLDIRIEDRTGDTSATQKRRQRADPPQILLTTPESLALLTSYDDAERIFFGLKRVVIDEVHALSESKRGDQLMLSLAALQHICPDMRRIGLSATVQDPEEIAGFIACHPTPCQIIQAPPGPLPDIAMLQIDAPAPWSGGGAGYAVPQVLREVAQHNTVLIFHNTRAQAEIFFHKLWQLNEDNLPIAIHHG
;
A
#
# COMPACT_ATOMS: atom_id res chain seq x y z
N GLN A 1 26.94 -14.12 10.99
CA GLN A 1 25.82 -14.64 11.75
C GLN A 1 24.88 -15.26 10.71
N GLY A 2 24.54 -16.54 10.87
CA GLY A 2 23.64 -17.25 9.95
C GLY A 2 22.25 -16.60 9.88
N PRO A 3 21.41 -16.96 8.89
CA PRO A 3 20.09 -16.40 8.72
C PRO A 3 19.29 -16.55 10.02
N HIS A 4 18.76 -15.45 10.54
CA HIS A 4 17.96 -15.46 11.75
C HIS A 4 16.76 -16.39 11.55
N ALA A 5 16.68 -17.46 12.34
CA ALA A 5 15.52 -18.33 12.34
C ALA A 5 14.30 -17.55 12.86
N GLY A 6 13.19 -17.59 12.12
CA GLY A 6 11.93 -16.98 12.51
C GLY A 6 11.67 -15.58 11.96
N LEU A 7 10.53 -15.02 12.35
CA LEU A 7 10.03 -13.73 11.85
C LEU A 7 10.85 -12.56 12.41
N HIS A 8 11.50 -11.83 11.52
CA HIS A 8 12.32 -10.66 11.85
C HIS A 8 11.61 -9.34 11.57
N THR A 9 10.94 -9.26 10.42
CA THR A 9 10.26 -8.05 9.95
C THR A 9 8.82 -8.35 9.54
N LEU A 10 7.90 -7.59 10.08
CA LEU A 10 6.50 -7.61 9.69
C LEU A 10 6.23 -6.35 8.84
N TYR A 11 5.60 -6.53 7.69
CA TYR A 11 5.18 -5.44 6.82
C TYR A 11 3.66 -5.44 6.72
N VAL A 12 3.02 -4.40 7.21
CA VAL A 12 1.56 -4.27 7.26
C VAL A 12 1.11 -3.26 6.22
N SER A 13 0.32 -3.72 5.26
CA SER A 13 -0.26 -2.86 4.22
C SER A 13 -1.79 -2.87 4.30
N PRO A 14 -2.47 -1.73 4.10
CA PRO A 14 -3.93 -1.68 4.12
C PRO A 14 -4.58 -2.41 2.95
N LEU A 15 -3.85 -2.63 1.86
CA LEU A 15 -4.36 -3.26 0.63
C LEU A 15 -3.58 -4.54 0.29
N LYS A 16 -4.31 -5.63 0.00
CA LYS A 16 -3.73 -6.92 -0.41
C LYS A 16 -2.89 -6.81 -1.68
N ALA A 17 -3.33 -6.02 -2.65
CA ALA A 17 -2.62 -5.83 -3.92
C ALA A 17 -1.23 -5.23 -3.71
N LEU A 18 -1.10 -4.24 -2.83
CA LEU A 18 0.19 -3.65 -2.47
C LEU A 18 1.15 -4.66 -1.85
N ALA A 19 0.66 -5.58 -1.01
CA ALA A 19 1.50 -6.62 -0.42
C ALA A 19 2.16 -7.52 -1.49
N ALA A 20 1.45 -7.83 -2.58
CA ALA A 20 2.00 -8.64 -3.67
C ALA A 20 3.09 -7.89 -4.46
N ASP A 21 2.89 -6.60 -4.73
CA ASP A 21 3.86 -5.76 -5.44
C ASP A 21 5.12 -5.51 -4.59
N ILE A 22 4.94 -5.20 -3.32
CA ILE A 22 6.05 -5.03 -2.36
C ILE A 22 6.86 -6.33 -2.25
N LYS A 23 6.20 -7.48 -2.17
CA LYS A 23 6.88 -8.77 -2.16
C LYS A 23 7.77 -8.97 -3.39
N ARG A 24 7.27 -8.59 -4.59
CA ARG A 24 8.05 -8.66 -5.83
C ARG A 24 9.26 -7.71 -5.78
N ASN A 25 9.04 -6.48 -5.32
CA ASN A 25 10.07 -5.44 -5.23
C ASN A 25 11.14 -5.76 -4.17
N LEU A 26 10.81 -6.52 -3.13
CA LEU A 26 11.78 -6.96 -2.12
C LEU A 26 12.55 -8.21 -2.54
N ARG A 27 11.93 -9.11 -3.30
CA ARG A 27 12.58 -10.35 -3.74
C ARG A 27 13.73 -10.13 -4.72
N GLY A 28 13.51 -9.30 -5.74
CA GLY A 28 14.54 -9.01 -6.74
C GLY A 28 15.88 -8.60 -6.10
N PRO A 29 15.92 -7.49 -5.34
CA PRO A 29 17.15 -7.07 -4.66
C PRO A 29 17.72 -8.11 -3.69
N ALA A 30 16.86 -8.85 -2.96
CA ALA A 30 17.32 -9.89 -2.04
C ALA A 30 18.05 -11.02 -2.79
N GLU A 31 17.53 -11.47 -3.92
CA GLU A 31 18.11 -12.48 -4.78
C GLU A 31 19.43 -11.98 -5.42
N GLU A 32 19.45 -10.73 -5.94
CA GLU A 32 20.65 -10.09 -6.51
C GLU A 32 21.78 -9.95 -5.49
N MET A 33 21.44 -9.68 -4.23
CA MET A 33 22.39 -9.60 -3.12
C MET A 33 22.81 -10.96 -2.55
N GLY A 34 22.24 -12.05 -3.03
CA GLY A 34 22.49 -13.41 -2.53
C GLY A 34 22.03 -13.64 -1.08
N LEU A 35 20.99 -12.92 -0.63
CA LEU A 35 20.46 -13.06 0.72
C LEU A 35 19.54 -14.28 0.81
N ASP A 36 19.86 -15.22 1.70
CA ASP A 36 19.01 -16.37 2.00
C ASP A 36 17.90 -15.99 3.00
N ILE A 37 16.92 -15.21 2.52
CA ILE A 37 15.75 -14.76 3.29
C ILE A 37 14.44 -15.14 2.59
N ARG A 38 13.49 -15.65 3.37
CA ARG A 38 12.15 -15.96 2.89
C ARG A 38 11.25 -14.74 3.08
N ILE A 39 10.66 -14.28 1.97
CA ILE A 39 9.73 -13.17 1.93
C ILE A 39 8.38 -13.72 1.48
N GLU A 40 7.40 -13.70 2.38
CA GLU A 40 6.08 -14.28 2.13
C GLU A 40 4.97 -13.30 2.48
N ASP A 41 3.81 -13.53 1.86
CA ASP A 41 2.59 -12.80 2.18
C ASP A 41 1.59 -13.68 2.93
N ARG A 42 0.84 -13.05 3.83
CA ARG A 42 -0.29 -13.64 4.54
C ARG A 42 -1.45 -12.67 4.55
N THR A 43 -2.44 -12.98 3.74
CA THR A 43 -3.68 -12.22 3.59
C THR A 43 -4.90 -13.13 3.76
N GLY A 44 -6.10 -12.59 3.61
CA GLY A 44 -7.32 -13.41 3.59
C GLY A 44 -7.26 -14.54 2.57
N ASP A 45 -6.62 -14.30 1.41
CA ASP A 45 -6.60 -15.19 0.25
C ASP A 45 -5.48 -16.27 0.33
N THR A 46 -4.58 -16.17 1.29
CA THR A 46 -3.53 -17.17 1.51
C THR A 46 -4.15 -18.51 1.91
N SER A 47 -3.74 -19.61 1.25
CA SER A 47 -4.28 -20.94 1.48
C SER A 47 -4.08 -21.44 2.92
N ALA A 48 -5.00 -22.29 3.40
CA ALA A 48 -4.92 -22.84 4.74
C ALA A 48 -3.61 -23.63 4.99
N THR A 49 -3.14 -24.35 3.97
CA THR A 49 -1.87 -25.11 4.04
C THR A 49 -0.69 -24.17 4.23
N GLN A 50 -0.63 -23.07 3.46
CA GLN A 50 0.42 -22.07 3.58
C GLN A 50 0.35 -21.34 4.93
N LYS A 51 -0.85 -20.97 5.39
CA LYS A 51 -1.06 -20.39 6.72
C LYS A 51 -0.56 -21.29 7.85
N ARG A 52 -0.79 -22.60 7.75
CA ARG A 52 -0.30 -23.57 8.74
C ARG A 52 1.21 -23.68 8.71
N ARG A 53 1.82 -23.77 7.52
CA ARG A 53 3.28 -23.80 7.37
C ARG A 53 3.93 -22.55 7.94
N GLN A 54 3.42 -21.35 7.62
CA GLN A 54 3.93 -20.07 8.13
C GLN A 54 3.87 -19.96 9.65
N ARG A 55 2.88 -20.61 10.29
CA ARG A 55 2.82 -20.69 11.76
C ARG A 55 3.90 -21.64 12.30
N ALA A 56 4.09 -22.79 11.68
CA ALA A 56 5.08 -23.78 12.13
C ALA A 56 6.52 -23.27 11.91
N ASP A 57 6.77 -22.63 10.78
CA ASP A 57 8.08 -22.13 10.36
C ASP A 57 7.92 -20.73 9.71
N PRO A 58 7.92 -19.66 10.52
CA PRO A 58 7.71 -18.28 10.04
C PRO A 58 8.81 -17.82 9.09
N PRO A 59 8.47 -17.06 8.01
CA PRO A 59 9.48 -16.44 7.14
C PRO A 59 10.19 -15.29 7.86
N GLN A 60 11.34 -14.87 7.36
CA GLN A 60 12.07 -13.73 7.93
C GLN A 60 11.34 -12.40 7.70
N ILE A 61 10.66 -12.25 6.55
CA ILE A 61 9.82 -11.10 6.25
C ILE A 61 8.41 -11.59 5.91
N LEU A 62 7.41 -11.11 6.64
CA LEU A 62 6.00 -11.42 6.41
C LEU A 62 5.23 -10.15 6.07
N LEU A 63 4.66 -10.12 4.87
CA LEU A 63 3.74 -9.07 4.44
C LEU A 63 2.31 -9.48 4.81
N THR A 64 1.54 -8.57 5.40
CA THR A 64 0.20 -8.89 5.89
C THR A 64 -0.74 -7.69 5.86
N THR A 65 -2.01 -7.90 6.19
CA THR A 65 -3.00 -6.83 6.40
C THR A 65 -3.34 -6.70 7.89
N PRO A 66 -3.91 -5.57 8.35
CA PRO A 66 -4.31 -5.40 9.75
C PRO A 66 -5.19 -6.54 10.27
N GLU A 67 -6.15 -6.99 9.47
CA GLU A 67 -7.07 -8.07 9.85
C GLU A 67 -6.36 -9.42 10.00
N SER A 68 -5.43 -9.72 9.10
CA SER A 68 -4.65 -10.96 9.16
C SER A 68 -3.66 -10.95 10.32
N LEU A 69 -3.14 -9.77 10.67
CA LEU A 69 -2.30 -9.59 11.85
C LEU A 69 -3.10 -9.80 13.14
N ALA A 70 -4.29 -9.21 13.24
CA ALA A 70 -5.16 -9.41 14.41
C ALA A 70 -5.47 -10.89 14.66
N LEU A 71 -5.70 -11.67 13.58
CA LEU A 71 -5.84 -13.12 13.70
C LEU A 71 -4.55 -13.81 14.15
N LEU A 72 -3.39 -13.38 13.66
CA LEU A 72 -2.10 -13.97 14.06
C LEU A 72 -1.78 -13.71 15.54
N THR A 73 -2.08 -12.52 16.04
CA THR A 73 -1.86 -12.16 17.45
C THR A 73 -2.86 -12.82 18.39
N SER A 74 -3.99 -13.33 17.91
CA SER A 74 -5.00 -14.02 18.71
C SER A 74 -4.73 -15.54 18.90
N TYR A 75 -3.72 -16.09 18.23
CA TYR A 75 -3.39 -17.51 18.40
C TYR A 75 -2.63 -17.78 19.69
N ASP A 76 -2.86 -18.94 20.33
CA ASP A 76 -2.17 -19.35 21.54
C ASP A 76 -0.64 -19.45 21.37
N ASP A 77 -0.15 -19.66 20.14
CA ASP A 77 1.26 -19.73 19.80
C ASP A 77 1.85 -18.40 19.27
N ALA A 78 1.16 -17.27 19.47
CA ALA A 78 1.60 -15.96 19.01
C ALA A 78 3.00 -15.59 19.54
N GLU A 79 3.30 -15.84 20.82
CA GLU A 79 4.62 -15.61 21.39
C GLU A 79 5.72 -16.32 20.61
N ARG A 80 5.51 -17.59 20.26
CA ARG A 80 6.48 -18.39 19.49
C ARG A 80 6.65 -17.84 18.06
N ILE A 81 5.57 -17.41 17.42
CA ILE A 81 5.59 -16.87 16.03
C ILE A 81 6.40 -15.57 15.99
N PHE A 82 6.19 -14.68 16.96
CA PHE A 82 6.73 -13.33 16.95
C PHE A 82 7.99 -13.13 17.79
N PHE A 83 8.47 -14.13 18.51
CA PHE A 83 9.62 -14.05 19.42
C PHE A 83 10.87 -13.35 18.84
N GLY A 84 11.12 -13.49 17.53
CA GLY A 84 12.26 -12.89 16.83
C GLY A 84 12.00 -11.54 16.21
N LEU A 85 10.78 -10.99 16.36
CA LEU A 85 10.35 -9.79 15.68
C LEU A 85 11.11 -8.54 16.15
N LYS A 86 11.79 -7.87 15.21
CA LYS A 86 12.57 -6.65 15.47
C LYS A 86 11.94 -5.40 14.91
N ARG A 87 11.17 -5.52 13.83
CA ARG A 87 10.61 -4.35 13.12
C ARG A 87 9.19 -4.65 12.62
N VAL A 88 8.35 -3.63 12.75
CA VAL A 88 7.07 -3.57 12.05
C VAL A 88 7.07 -2.34 11.17
N VAL A 89 6.88 -2.53 9.88
CA VAL A 89 6.69 -1.47 8.89
C VAL A 89 5.19 -1.36 8.62
N ILE A 90 4.64 -0.18 8.77
CA ILE A 90 3.22 0.14 8.53
C ILE A 90 3.18 1.02 7.30
N ASP A 91 2.64 0.48 6.22
CA ASP A 91 2.53 1.18 4.95
C ASP A 91 1.23 1.96 4.86
N GLU A 92 1.25 3.06 4.10
CA GLU A 92 0.09 3.95 3.92
C GLU A 92 -0.55 4.32 5.28
N VAL A 93 0.27 4.63 6.29
CA VAL A 93 -0.19 4.82 7.67
C VAL A 93 -1.28 5.89 7.78
N HIS A 94 -1.26 6.92 6.91
CA HIS A 94 -2.28 7.95 6.82
C HIS A 94 -3.68 7.41 6.48
N ALA A 95 -3.76 6.32 5.70
CA ALA A 95 -5.03 5.67 5.40
C ALA A 95 -5.59 4.83 6.57
N LEU A 96 -4.78 4.60 7.59
CA LEU A 96 -5.14 3.81 8.77
C LEU A 96 -5.45 4.69 9.98
N SER A 97 -4.78 5.83 10.16
CA SER A 97 -4.81 6.65 11.38
C SER A 97 -6.22 7.05 11.84
N GLU A 98 -7.13 7.33 10.92
CA GLU A 98 -8.51 7.75 11.22
C GLU A 98 -9.54 6.63 11.02
N SER A 99 -9.13 5.37 11.08
CA SER A 99 -10.01 4.25 10.75
C SER A 99 -10.08 3.19 11.85
N LYS A 100 -11.21 2.50 11.95
CA LYS A 100 -11.36 1.32 12.82
C LYS A 100 -10.33 0.22 12.53
N ARG A 101 -9.82 0.14 11.30
CA ARG A 101 -8.75 -0.78 10.94
C ARG A 101 -7.42 -0.38 11.56
N GLY A 102 -7.20 0.93 11.67
CA GLY A 102 -6.06 1.48 12.39
C GLY A 102 -6.12 1.21 13.88
N ASP A 103 -7.29 1.39 14.51
CA ASP A 103 -7.48 1.04 15.93
C ASP A 103 -7.17 -0.43 16.19
N GLN A 104 -7.68 -1.32 15.33
CA GLN A 104 -7.41 -2.76 15.39
C GLN A 104 -5.91 -3.06 15.22
N LEU A 105 -5.24 -2.36 14.31
CA LEU A 105 -3.80 -2.48 14.13
C LEU A 105 -3.05 -2.07 15.39
N MET A 106 -3.41 -0.94 16.00
CA MET A 106 -2.75 -0.46 17.21
C MET A 106 -2.91 -1.44 18.39
N LEU A 107 -4.07 -2.06 18.54
CA LEU A 107 -4.27 -3.14 19.53
C LEU A 107 -3.34 -4.33 19.26
N SER A 108 -3.21 -4.74 18.00
CA SER A 108 -2.30 -5.83 17.63
C SER A 108 -0.83 -5.46 17.87
N LEU A 109 -0.45 -4.21 17.59
CA LEU A 109 0.91 -3.72 17.84
C LEU A 109 1.20 -3.58 19.34
N ALA A 110 0.23 -3.25 20.17
CA ALA A 110 0.38 -3.24 21.62
C ALA A 110 0.63 -4.65 22.15
N ALA A 111 -0.11 -5.65 21.67
CA ALA A 111 0.13 -7.06 22.01
C ALA A 111 1.54 -7.51 21.56
N LEU A 112 1.96 -7.16 20.35
CA LEU A 112 3.30 -7.47 19.85
C LEU A 112 4.40 -6.78 20.66
N GLN A 113 4.17 -5.55 21.11
CA GLN A 113 5.14 -4.82 21.96
C GLN A 113 5.32 -5.48 23.33
N HIS A 114 4.27 -6.14 23.84
CA HIS A 114 4.37 -6.94 25.05
C HIS A 114 5.23 -8.19 24.85
N ILE A 115 5.08 -8.87 23.71
CA ILE A 115 5.89 -10.06 23.34
C ILE A 115 7.33 -9.65 22.99
N CYS A 116 7.51 -8.54 22.30
CA CYS A 116 8.80 -8.05 21.79
C CYS A 116 9.01 -6.59 22.21
N PRO A 117 9.46 -6.32 23.45
CA PRO A 117 9.61 -4.96 23.98
C PRO A 117 10.51 -4.04 23.14
N ASP A 118 11.55 -4.59 22.54
CA ASP A 118 12.53 -3.86 21.71
C ASP A 118 12.10 -3.70 20.24
N MET A 119 10.88 -4.11 19.90
CA MET A 119 10.35 -4.01 18.52
C MET A 119 10.21 -2.54 18.12
N ARG A 120 10.78 -2.18 16.96
CA ARG A 120 10.66 -0.86 16.37
C ARG A 120 9.46 -0.78 15.44
N ARG A 121 8.70 0.32 15.53
CA ARG A 121 7.63 0.67 14.61
C ARG A 121 8.11 1.69 13.60
N ILE A 122 7.81 1.49 12.32
CA ILE A 122 8.20 2.35 11.20
C ILE A 122 6.95 2.62 10.40
N GLY A 123 6.55 3.88 10.27
CA GLY A 123 5.44 4.29 9.42
C GLY A 123 5.95 4.82 8.09
N LEU A 124 5.32 4.39 6.99
CA LEU A 124 5.49 4.95 5.67
C LEU A 124 4.20 5.65 5.27
N SER A 125 4.32 6.88 4.79
CA SER A 125 3.17 7.69 4.41
C SER A 125 3.47 8.51 3.17
N ALA A 126 2.45 8.79 2.37
CA ALA A 126 2.49 9.87 1.41
C ALA A 126 2.57 11.24 2.13
N THR A 127 2.52 12.33 1.37
CA THR A 127 2.44 13.68 1.93
C THR A 127 1.16 13.83 2.76
N VAL A 128 1.31 14.22 4.01
CA VAL A 128 0.21 14.46 4.96
C VAL A 128 0.25 15.88 5.46
N GLN A 129 -0.89 16.40 5.90
CA GLN A 129 -0.98 17.77 6.42
C GLN A 129 -0.34 17.90 7.81
N ASP A 130 -0.52 16.89 8.66
CA ASP A 130 0.01 16.85 10.02
C ASP A 130 0.85 15.56 10.23
N PRO A 131 2.16 15.63 9.98
CA PRO A 131 3.06 14.50 10.24
C PRO A 131 3.17 14.14 11.71
N GLU A 132 2.98 15.10 12.63
CA GLU A 132 3.08 14.88 14.09
C GLU A 132 1.90 14.04 14.58
N GLU A 133 0.70 14.24 14.05
CA GLU A 133 -0.46 13.42 14.37
C GLU A 133 -0.21 11.95 13.97
N ILE A 134 0.29 11.72 12.76
CA ILE A 134 0.64 10.38 12.27
C ILE A 134 1.76 9.76 13.11
N ALA A 135 2.77 10.55 13.49
CA ALA A 135 3.84 10.11 14.36
C ALA A 135 3.30 9.71 15.75
N GLY A 136 2.38 10.50 16.30
CA GLY A 136 1.69 10.18 17.57
C GLY A 136 0.89 8.89 17.49
N PHE A 137 0.21 8.61 16.36
CA PHE A 137 -0.55 7.39 16.14
C PHE A 137 0.32 6.13 16.22
N ILE A 138 1.51 6.12 15.63
CA ILE A 138 2.39 4.95 15.62
C ILE A 138 3.35 4.87 16.81
N ALA A 139 3.52 5.96 17.55
CA ALA A 139 4.46 6.03 18.67
C ALA A 139 4.15 4.97 19.72
N CYS A 140 5.20 4.44 20.33
CA CYS A 140 5.10 3.60 21.53
C CYS A 140 5.54 4.43 22.71
N HIS A 141 4.59 4.90 23.52
CA HIS A 141 4.91 5.67 24.73
C HIS A 141 5.89 4.91 25.66
N PRO A 142 6.90 5.59 26.25
CA PRO A 142 7.16 7.03 26.22
C PRO A 142 8.10 7.49 25.09
N THR A 143 8.49 6.61 24.16
CA THR A 143 9.49 6.94 23.14
C THR A 143 8.85 7.76 22.00
N PRO A 144 9.31 8.99 21.73
CA PRO A 144 8.81 9.78 20.61
C PRO A 144 9.16 9.16 19.27
N CYS A 145 8.31 9.34 18.28
CA CYS A 145 8.59 8.95 16.90
C CYS A 145 9.49 9.99 16.22
N GLN A 146 10.52 9.53 15.53
CA GLN A 146 11.34 10.41 14.69
C GLN A 146 10.68 10.56 13.33
N ILE A 147 10.43 11.80 12.92
CA ILE A 147 9.87 12.12 11.59
C ILE A 147 11.01 12.38 10.62
N ILE A 148 10.99 11.70 9.48
CA ILE A 148 11.92 11.90 8.37
C ILE A 148 11.08 12.32 7.17
N GLN A 149 11.25 13.56 6.72
CA GLN A 149 10.58 14.08 5.54
C GLN A 149 11.55 14.18 4.37
N ALA A 150 11.13 13.73 3.20
CA ALA A 150 11.84 14.00 1.97
C ALA A 150 11.77 15.50 1.65
N PRO A 151 12.79 16.07 0.99
CA PRO A 151 12.70 17.44 0.48
C PRO A 151 11.48 17.55 -0.47
N PRO A 152 10.83 18.71 -0.51
CA PRO A 152 9.70 18.92 -1.41
C PRO A 152 10.14 18.68 -2.86
N GLY A 153 9.30 17.97 -3.63
CA GLY A 153 9.50 17.79 -5.06
C GLY A 153 9.33 19.10 -5.84
N PRO A 154 9.56 19.10 -7.15
CA PRO A 154 9.25 20.24 -7.99
C PRO A 154 7.76 20.59 -7.88
N LEU A 155 7.46 21.87 -7.94
CA LEU A 155 6.06 22.32 -7.97
C LEU A 155 5.36 21.73 -9.22
N PRO A 156 4.15 21.20 -9.08
CA PRO A 156 3.39 20.73 -10.22
C PRO A 156 2.95 21.93 -11.07
N ASP A 157 2.99 21.76 -12.38
CA ASP A 157 2.33 22.68 -13.31
C ASP A 157 0.85 22.31 -13.39
N ILE A 158 0.00 23.15 -12.83
CA ILE A 158 -1.44 22.89 -12.72
C ILE A 158 -2.19 23.78 -13.72
N ALA A 159 -2.88 23.17 -14.66
CA ALA A 159 -3.70 23.86 -15.64
C ALA A 159 -5.10 23.26 -15.72
N MET A 160 -6.08 24.09 -16.11
CA MET A 160 -7.42 23.62 -16.47
C MET A 160 -7.48 23.35 -17.96
N LEU A 161 -7.85 22.11 -18.34
CA LEU A 161 -8.10 21.76 -19.72
C LEU A 161 -9.33 22.53 -20.23
N GLN A 162 -9.12 23.37 -21.24
CA GLN A 162 -10.23 24.05 -21.92
C GLN A 162 -10.89 23.09 -22.89
N ILE A 163 -12.22 23.00 -22.82
CA ILE A 163 -13.02 22.10 -23.61
C ILE A 163 -13.89 22.92 -24.56
N ASP A 164 -13.76 22.65 -25.86
CA ASP A 164 -14.47 23.41 -26.89
C ASP A 164 -15.97 23.08 -26.95
N ALA A 165 -16.36 21.89 -26.48
CA ALA A 165 -17.76 21.45 -26.45
C ALA A 165 -18.45 21.84 -25.14
N PRO A 166 -19.68 22.38 -25.19
CA PRO A 166 -20.44 22.66 -23.97
C PRO A 166 -20.77 21.36 -23.21
N ALA A 167 -20.70 21.43 -21.89
CA ALA A 167 -21.11 20.33 -21.04
C ALA A 167 -22.59 19.99 -21.27
N PRO A 168 -22.96 18.72 -21.44
CA PRO A 168 -24.35 18.33 -21.65
C PRO A 168 -25.19 18.63 -20.42
N TRP A 169 -26.38 19.20 -20.59
CA TRP A 169 -27.32 19.54 -19.53
C TRP A 169 -27.74 18.34 -18.67
N SER A 170 -27.75 17.15 -19.26
CA SER A 170 -28.13 15.89 -18.61
C SER A 170 -27.06 15.33 -17.68
N GLY A 171 -25.91 16.00 -17.49
CA GLY A 171 -24.75 15.39 -16.85
C GLY A 171 -24.11 14.36 -17.78
N GLY A 172 -23.71 13.23 -17.32
CA GLY A 172 -23.25 12.11 -18.19
C GLY A 172 -21.74 11.98 -18.27
N GLY A 173 -21.06 12.47 -17.25
CA GLY A 173 -19.61 12.32 -17.12
C GLY A 173 -18.83 13.18 -18.11
N ALA A 174 -17.53 13.09 -18.08
CA ALA A 174 -16.61 13.89 -18.89
C ALA A 174 -16.48 13.42 -20.35
N GLY A 175 -17.45 12.64 -20.89
CA GLY A 175 -17.38 12.09 -22.23
C GLY A 175 -17.30 13.10 -23.37
N TYR A 176 -17.77 14.32 -23.17
CA TYR A 176 -17.63 15.43 -24.10
C TYR A 176 -16.19 15.98 -24.16
N ALA A 177 -15.38 15.70 -23.16
CA ALA A 177 -13.98 16.13 -23.06
C ALA A 177 -12.99 15.14 -23.73
N VAL A 178 -13.45 13.98 -24.14
CA VAL A 178 -12.57 12.90 -24.64
C VAL A 178 -11.67 13.34 -25.79
N PRO A 179 -12.14 14.11 -26.81
CA PRO A 179 -11.26 14.54 -27.89
C PRO A 179 -10.10 15.43 -27.43
N GLN A 180 -10.36 16.34 -26.47
CA GLN A 180 -9.32 17.20 -25.90
C GLN A 180 -8.35 16.40 -25.03
N VAL A 181 -8.88 15.50 -24.19
CA VAL A 181 -8.05 14.62 -23.36
C VAL A 181 -7.16 13.74 -24.21
N LEU A 182 -7.65 13.18 -25.32
CA LEU A 182 -6.84 12.37 -26.23
C LEU A 182 -5.69 13.18 -26.85
N ARG A 183 -5.93 14.44 -27.20
CA ARG A 183 -4.87 15.35 -27.69
C ARG A 183 -3.78 15.59 -26.64
N GLU A 184 -4.18 15.75 -25.38
CA GLU A 184 -3.21 15.89 -24.27
C GLU A 184 -2.44 14.59 -24.03
N VAL A 185 -3.11 13.45 -24.06
CA VAL A 185 -2.48 12.13 -23.93
C VAL A 185 -1.39 11.94 -24.98
N ALA A 186 -1.67 12.33 -26.24
CA ALA A 186 -0.73 12.20 -27.34
C ALA A 186 0.54 13.07 -27.21
N GLN A 187 0.51 14.10 -26.37
CA GLN A 187 1.66 15.01 -26.16
C GLN A 187 2.59 14.57 -25.01
N HIS A 188 2.19 13.57 -24.22
CA HIS A 188 2.90 13.15 -23.02
C HIS A 188 3.31 11.67 -23.08
N ASN A 189 4.44 11.33 -22.43
CA ASN A 189 4.94 9.95 -22.40
C ASN A 189 4.10 9.03 -21.52
N THR A 190 3.56 9.56 -20.43
CA THR A 190 2.73 8.79 -19.46
C THR A 190 1.65 9.70 -18.91
N VAL A 191 0.41 9.27 -19.02
CA VAL A 191 -0.75 10.02 -18.51
C VAL A 191 -1.60 9.13 -17.63
N LEU A 192 -2.00 9.64 -16.47
CA LEU A 192 -2.96 9.00 -15.56
C LEU A 192 -4.24 9.82 -15.57
N ILE A 193 -5.36 9.17 -15.90
CA ILE A 193 -6.68 9.79 -15.90
C ILE A 193 -7.50 9.21 -14.76
N PHE A 194 -7.85 10.04 -13.76
CA PHE A 194 -8.59 9.61 -12.59
C PHE A 194 -10.08 9.85 -12.72
N HIS A 195 -10.88 8.92 -12.26
CA HIS A 195 -12.33 9.01 -12.17
C HIS A 195 -12.83 8.66 -10.77
N ASN A 196 -13.93 9.26 -10.35
CA ASN A 196 -14.50 9.04 -9.02
C ASN A 196 -15.15 7.65 -8.86
N THR A 197 -15.56 7.02 -9.96
CA THR A 197 -16.20 5.71 -9.94
C THR A 197 -15.68 4.80 -11.05
N ARG A 198 -15.72 3.48 -10.82
CA ARG A 198 -15.37 2.47 -11.83
C ARG A 198 -16.23 2.62 -13.10
N ALA A 199 -17.52 2.82 -12.94
CA ALA A 199 -18.43 2.99 -14.08
C ALA A 199 -18.05 4.20 -14.96
N GLN A 200 -17.64 5.30 -14.35
CA GLN A 200 -17.15 6.46 -15.11
C GLN A 200 -15.84 6.15 -15.83
N ALA A 201 -14.91 5.46 -15.18
CA ALA A 201 -13.65 5.05 -15.79
C ALA A 201 -13.89 4.14 -17.02
N GLU A 202 -14.77 3.14 -16.88
CA GLU A 202 -15.12 2.23 -18.00
C GLU A 202 -15.76 2.97 -19.18
N ILE A 203 -16.74 3.83 -18.91
CA ILE A 203 -17.43 4.60 -19.95
C ILE A 203 -16.44 5.54 -20.65
N PHE A 204 -15.58 6.21 -19.89
CA PHE A 204 -14.59 7.13 -20.45
C PHE A 204 -13.53 6.39 -21.26
N PHE A 205 -13.02 5.27 -20.72
CA PHE A 205 -12.07 4.41 -21.42
C PHE A 205 -12.64 3.92 -22.78
N HIS A 206 -13.88 3.45 -22.78
CA HIS A 206 -14.51 2.98 -24.02
C HIS A 206 -14.59 4.08 -25.08
N LYS A 207 -14.99 5.30 -24.69
CA LYS A 207 -15.02 6.45 -25.61
C LYS A 207 -13.63 6.86 -26.09
N LEU A 208 -12.64 6.85 -25.19
CA LEU A 208 -11.27 7.16 -25.52
C LEU A 208 -10.70 6.13 -26.52
N TRP A 209 -11.00 4.84 -26.28
CA TRP A 209 -10.62 3.75 -27.16
C TRP A 209 -11.22 3.87 -28.56
N GLN A 210 -12.48 4.27 -28.67
CA GLN A 210 -13.16 4.47 -29.94
C GLN A 210 -12.54 5.59 -30.81
N LEU A 211 -11.96 6.61 -30.18
CA LEU A 211 -11.32 7.73 -30.85
C LEU A 211 -9.80 7.55 -31.02
N ASN A 212 -9.23 6.45 -30.54
CA ASN A 212 -7.79 6.18 -30.59
C ASN A 212 -7.36 5.64 -31.96
N GLU A 213 -7.41 6.49 -32.98
CA GLU A 213 -6.99 6.13 -34.35
C GLU A 213 -5.48 5.90 -34.46
N ASP A 214 -4.69 6.56 -33.61
CA ASP A 214 -3.22 6.47 -33.57
C ASP A 214 -2.70 5.22 -32.83
N ASN A 215 -3.59 4.35 -32.34
CA ASN A 215 -3.25 3.13 -31.60
C ASN A 215 -2.33 3.40 -30.36
N LEU A 216 -2.57 4.49 -29.65
CA LEU A 216 -1.87 4.76 -28.40
C LEU A 216 -2.11 3.63 -27.39
N PRO A 217 -1.10 3.22 -26.63
CA PRO A 217 -1.24 2.16 -25.62
C PRO A 217 -2.05 2.68 -24.43
N ILE A 218 -3.35 2.43 -24.42
CA ILE A 218 -4.29 2.86 -23.38
C ILE A 218 -4.74 1.64 -22.60
N ALA A 219 -4.73 1.72 -21.28
CA ALA A 219 -5.22 0.68 -20.38
C ALA A 219 -6.11 1.25 -19.31
N ILE A 220 -7.03 0.44 -18.80
CA ILE A 220 -7.86 0.77 -17.64
C ILE A 220 -7.36 -0.01 -16.43
N HIS A 221 -7.34 0.64 -15.28
CA HIS A 221 -7.03 0.01 -14.00
C HIS A 221 -8.04 0.43 -12.94
N HIS A 222 -8.68 -0.55 -12.32
CA HIS A 222 -9.51 -0.35 -11.12
C HIS A 222 -9.46 -1.61 -10.25
N GLY A 223 -9.53 -1.42 -8.96
CA GLY A 223 -9.48 -2.51 -7.98
C GLY A 223 -10.79 -3.29 -7.88
#